data_7fd67a59245d57c0992e4dfdf64be7be
#
_entry.id   7fd67a59245d57c0992e4dfdf64be7be
#
_cell.length_a   1.000
_cell.length_b   1.000
_cell.length_c   1.000
_cell.angle_alpha   90.00
_cell.angle_beta   90.00
_cell.angle_gamma   90.00
#
_symmetry.space_group_name_H-M   'P 1'
#
loop_
_entity.id
_entity.type
_entity.pdbx_description
1 polymer ?
#
loop_
_entity_poly.entity_id
_entity_poly.type
_entity_poly.pdbx_seq_one_letter_code
_entity_poly.pdbx_strand_id
1 'polypeptide(L)'
;MPNVKVVNMAGAEVGSIELSDVIFGAEVNEAVLHAAVRAFLMNQRQGTQSTLTRSEVSGGGRKPWRQKGTGRARQGSTRSPQWTHGGIALGPKPRDYHIDMNKKTKRVALYSALSAKVAAGDLIVVDDIKCEGYKTKTMTAMLSAIGAEKKALIVLPEVDSFVVKSAANIPGVKTTVYNTINVYDILNADKFVVSKAAIAKIEEVFA
;
A
#
# COMPACT_ATOMS: atom_id res chain seq x y z
N MET A 1 -15.32 0.76 25.07
CA MET A 1 -15.33 1.69 23.92
C MET A 1 -14.17 2.66 24.05
N PRO A 2 -13.22 2.68 23.11
CA PRO A 2 -12.12 3.64 23.16
C PRO A 2 -12.66 5.06 22.94
N ASN A 3 -12.23 5.99 23.79
CA ASN A 3 -12.60 7.39 23.70
C ASN A 3 -11.42 8.19 23.13
N VAL A 4 -11.66 8.94 22.06
CA VAL A 4 -10.62 9.71 21.35
C VAL A 4 -11.00 11.18 21.31
N LYS A 5 -10.01 12.05 21.53
CA LYS A 5 -10.19 13.51 21.46
C LYS A 5 -10.41 13.95 20.02
N VAL A 6 -11.35 14.87 19.84
CA VAL A 6 -11.61 15.53 18.56
C VAL A 6 -10.91 16.89 18.58
N VAL A 7 -10.09 17.15 17.56
CA VAL A 7 -9.36 18.42 17.40
C VAL A 7 -9.87 19.16 16.16
N ASN A 8 -9.68 20.46 16.13
CA ASN A 8 -9.90 21.26 14.93
C ASN A 8 -8.64 21.31 14.05
N MET A 9 -8.72 21.95 12.89
CA MET A 9 -7.58 22.13 11.98
C MET A 9 -6.40 22.92 12.58
N ALA A 10 -6.61 23.67 13.67
CA ALA A 10 -5.60 24.41 14.41
C ALA A 10 -4.98 23.59 15.57
N GLY A 11 -5.37 22.33 15.76
CA GLY A 11 -4.89 21.47 16.83
C GLY A 11 -5.56 21.68 18.19
N ALA A 12 -6.56 22.57 18.31
CA ALA A 12 -7.28 22.79 19.55
C ALA A 12 -8.33 21.68 19.76
N GLU A 13 -8.46 21.19 21.00
CA GLU A 13 -9.48 20.20 21.38
C GLU A 13 -10.88 20.81 21.32
N VAL A 14 -11.80 20.17 20.61
CA VAL A 14 -13.20 20.60 20.45
C VAL A 14 -14.16 19.69 21.26
N GLY A 15 -13.76 18.44 21.48
CA GLY A 15 -14.58 17.47 22.19
C GLY A 15 -13.96 16.08 22.20
N SER A 16 -14.78 15.07 22.45
CA SER A 16 -14.37 13.65 22.37
C SER A 16 -15.45 12.85 21.63
N ILE A 17 -15.04 11.73 21.06
CA ILE A 17 -15.90 10.76 20.40
C ILE A 17 -15.66 9.37 20.96
N GLU A 18 -16.72 8.62 21.20
CA GLU A 18 -16.67 7.20 21.53
C GLU A 18 -16.67 6.39 20.24
N LEU A 19 -15.73 5.45 20.12
CA LEU A 19 -15.56 4.60 18.95
C LEU A 19 -16.12 3.20 19.23
N SER A 20 -16.65 2.54 18.19
CA SER A 20 -17.16 1.18 18.25
C SER A 20 -16.05 0.18 18.64
N ASP A 21 -16.28 -0.63 19.68
CA ASP A 21 -15.36 -1.69 20.11
C ASP A 21 -15.16 -2.75 19.04
N VAL A 22 -16.18 -3.01 18.21
CA VAL A 22 -16.12 -4.04 17.15
C VAL A 22 -15.04 -3.72 16.14
N ILE A 23 -14.85 -2.44 15.80
CA ILE A 23 -13.93 -1.98 14.75
C ILE A 23 -12.62 -1.48 15.34
N PHE A 24 -12.67 -0.70 16.42
CA PHE A 24 -11.53 0.02 16.98
C PHE A 24 -10.99 -0.59 18.28
N GLY A 25 -11.70 -1.57 18.85
CA GLY A 25 -11.32 -2.32 20.04
C GLY A 25 -11.03 -3.80 19.77
N ALA A 26 -10.97 -4.23 18.51
CA ALA A 26 -10.71 -5.61 18.13
C ALA A 26 -9.29 -6.04 18.50
N GLU A 27 -9.11 -7.34 18.81
CA GLU A 27 -7.79 -7.93 19.06
C GLU A 27 -6.89 -7.83 17.81
N VAL A 28 -5.66 -7.37 18.01
CA VAL A 28 -4.69 -7.19 16.94
C VAL A 28 -4.07 -8.53 16.55
N ASN A 29 -4.33 -8.98 15.31
CA ASN A 29 -3.78 -10.20 14.76
C ASN A 29 -2.68 -9.89 13.73
N GLU A 30 -1.41 -9.97 14.17
CA GLU A 30 -0.24 -9.65 13.34
C GLU A 30 -0.11 -10.58 12.12
N ALA A 31 -0.44 -11.87 12.25
CA ALA A 31 -0.35 -12.82 11.15
C ALA A 31 -1.30 -12.45 10.00
N VAL A 32 -2.52 -12.03 10.33
CA VAL A 32 -3.52 -11.60 9.36
C VAL A 32 -3.15 -10.25 8.73
N LEU A 33 -2.59 -9.32 9.53
CA LEU A 33 -2.05 -8.06 9.04
C LEU A 33 -0.93 -8.28 8.01
N HIS A 34 0.05 -9.13 8.35
CA HIS A 34 1.14 -9.48 7.43
C HIS A 34 0.62 -10.12 6.14
N ALA A 35 -0.34 -11.05 6.23
CA ALA A 35 -0.95 -11.67 5.06
C ALA A 35 -1.65 -10.64 4.16
N ALA A 36 -2.37 -9.68 4.75
CA ALA A 36 -3.06 -8.62 4.01
C ALA A 36 -2.09 -7.68 3.30
N VAL A 37 -1.02 -7.25 3.99
CA VAL A 37 0.04 -6.41 3.40
C VAL A 37 0.74 -7.14 2.25
N ARG A 38 1.09 -8.42 2.46
CA ARG A 38 1.70 -9.25 1.41
C ARG A 38 0.80 -9.39 0.19
N ALA A 39 -0.48 -9.68 0.37
CA ALA A 39 -1.46 -9.78 -0.71
C ALA A 39 -1.57 -8.45 -1.47
N PHE A 40 -1.68 -7.32 -0.76
CA PHE A 40 -1.75 -5.99 -1.36
C PHE A 40 -0.54 -5.69 -2.23
N LEU A 41 0.68 -5.89 -1.71
CA LEU A 41 1.93 -5.61 -2.45
C LEU A 41 2.13 -6.56 -3.64
N MET A 42 1.77 -7.84 -3.50
CA MET A 42 1.86 -8.80 -4.60
C MET A 42 0.87 -8.47 -5.73
N ASN A 43 -0.35 -8.06 -5.39
CA ASN A 43 -1.38 -7.71 -6.36
C ASN A 43 -1.08 -6.41 -7.14
N GLN A 44 -0.13 -5.59 -6.67
CA GLN A 44 0.35 -4.42 -7.41
C GLN A 44 1.41 -4.76 -8.47
N ARG A 45 2.00 -5.98 -8.42
CA ARG A 45 3.04 -6.37 -9.36
C ARG A 45 2.45 -6.68 -10.73
N GLN A 46 2.96 -6.03 -11.77
CA GLN A 46 2.51 -6.24 -13.15
C GLN A 46 2.94 -7.60 -13.73
N GLY A 47 4.07 -8.15 -13.29
CA GLY A 47 4.53 -9.48 -13.69
C GLY A 47 5.01 -9.61 -15.13
N THR A 48 5.36 -8.52 -15.81
CA THR A 48 5.73 -8.48 -17.24
C THR A 48 7.22 -8.75 -17.52
N GLN A 49 8.02 -9.02 -16.50
CA GLN A 49 9.43 -9.36 -16.69
C GLN A 49 9.57 -10.61 -17.54
N SER A 50 10.44 -10.54 -18.57
CA SER A 50 10.68 -11.66 -19.48
C SER A 50 12.14 -11.69 -19.91
N THR A 51 12.68 -12.90 -20.05
CA THR A 51 13.99 -13.15 -20.60
C THR A 51 13.88 -14.18 -21.73
N LEU A 52 14.81 -14.11 -22.68
CA LEU A 52 14.85 -15.06 -23.79
C LEU A 52 15.56 -16.35 -23.36
N THR A 53 14.89 -17.47 -23.54
CA THR A 53 15.48 -18.79 -23.37
C THR A 53 16.32 -19.16 -24.59
N ARG A 54 17.10 -20.22 -24.48
CA ARG A 54 17.92 -20.75 -25.57
C ARG A 54 17.14 -20.99 -26.87
N SER A 55 15.88 -21.38 -26.80
CA SER A 55 15.04 -21.61 -27.99
C SER A 55 14.53 -20.32 -28.64
N GLU A 56 14.37 -19.26 -27.85
CA GLU A 56 13.82 -17.97 -28.28
C GLU A 56 14.88 -17.01 -28.85
N VAL A 57 16.15 -17.19 -28.46
CA VAL A 57 17.24 -16.35 -28.98
C VAL A 57 17.47 -16.65 -30.44
N SER A 58 17.66 -15.61 -31.26
CA SER A 58 17.97 -15.74 -32.68
C SER A 58 19.36 -16.32 -32.92
N GLY A 59 19.57 -17.05 -34.00
CA GLY A 59 20.85 -17.62 -34.41
C GLY A 59 21.05 -19.10 -34.04
N GLY A 60 22.27 -19.60 -34.10
CA GLY A 60 22.72 -20.91 -33.57
C GLY A 60 22.08 -22.16 -34.17
N GLY A 61 21.51 -22.11 -35.37
CA GLY A 61 20.89 -23.26 -36.04
C GLY A 61 21.89 -24.34 -36.45
N ARG A 62 23.18 -24.01 -36.59
CA ARG A 62 24.25 -24.94 -36.96
C ARG A 62 25.11 -25.25 -35.74
N LYS A 63 25.58 -26.53 -35.61
CA LYS A 63 26.57 -26.92 -34.62
C LYS A 63 27.92 -26.18 -34.91
N PRO A 64 28.53 -25.52 -33.89
CA PRO A 64 29.74 -24.70 -34.10
C PRO A 64 30.93 -25.47 -34.69
N TRP A 65 31.15 -26.71 -34.26
CA TRP A 65 32.19 -27.60 -34.77
C TRP A 65 31.79 -29.07 -34.58
N ARG A 66 32.52 -29.97 -35.24
CA ARG A 66 32.33 -31.42 -35.16
C ARG A 66 32.57 -31.94 -33.73
N GLN A 67 31.97 -33.09 -33.41
CA GLN A 67 31.93 -33.66 -32.06
C GLN A 67 33.33 -34.04 -31.49
N LYS A 68 34.24 -34.46 -32.34
CA LYS A 68 35.62 -34.89 -31.98
C LYS A 68 36.65 -34.34 -32.99
N GLY A 69 37.95 -34.34 -32.62
CA GLY A 69 39.04 -33.97 -33.50
C GLY A 69 39.27 -32.46 -33.70
N THR A 70 38.78 -31.61 -32.76
CA THR A 70 39.02 -30.15 -32.79
C THR A 70 39.83 -29.62 -31.61
N GLY A 71 40.17 -30.46 -30.63
CA GLY A 71 40.85 -30.01 -29.41
C GLY A 71 40.01 -29.07 -28.51
N ARG A 72 38.77 -28.75 -28.90
CA ARG A 72 37.88 -27.84 -28.18
C ARG A 72 36.82 -28.58 -27.39
N ALA A 73 36.27 -27.92 -26.39
CA ALA A 73 35.11 -28.44 -25.64
C ALA A 73 33.92 -28.71 -26.57
N ARG A 74 33.18 -29.78 -26.33
CA ARG A 74 32.02 -30.15 -27.14
C ARG A 74 30.89 -29.09 -26.99
N GLN A 75 30.39 -28.58 -28.11
CA GLN A 75 29.34 -27.58 -28.16
C GLN A 75 28.23 -27.98 -29.13
N GLY A 76 26.99 -27.80 -28.74
CA GLY A 76 25.83 -28.10 -29.58
C GLY A 76 25.23 -26.89 -30.27
N SER A 77 25.32 -25.72 -29.63
CA SER A 77 24.72 -24.47 -30.13
C SER A 77 25.40 -23.27 -29.52
N THR A 78 25.54 -22.19 -30.28
CA THR A 78 26.04 -20.89 -29.82
C THR A 78 24.99 -20.14 -28.97
N ARG A 79 23.73 -20.58 -28.98
CA ARG A 79 22.64 -20.03 -28.15
C ARG A 79 22.59 -20.58 -26.72
N SER A 80 23.48 -21.51 -26.38
CA SER A 80 23.53 -22.09 -25.03
C SER A 80 23.92 -21.02 -24.00
N PRO A 81 23.47 -21.12 -22.74
CA PRO A 81 23.66 -20.06 -21.71
C PRO A 81 25.13 -19.73 -21.41
N GLN A 82 26.05 -20.65 -21.64
CA GLN A 82 27.50 -20.43 -21.45
C GLN A 82 28.13 -19.55 -22.53
N TRP A 83 27.42 -19.25 -23.61
CA TRP A 83 27.89 -18.40 -24.69
C TRP A 83 27.52 -16.96 -24.49
N THR A 84 28.39 -16.04 -24.89
CA THR A 84 28.01 -14.61 -24.96
C THR A 84 26.85 -14.45 -25.93
N HIS A 85 25.85 -13.69 -25.53
CA HIS A 85 24.57 -13.55 -26.26
C HIS A 85 23.74 -14.85 -26.38
N GLY A 86 24.05 -15.89 -25.60
CA GLY A 86 23.18 -17.07 -25.44
C GLY A 86 21.94 -16.78 -24.64
N GLY A 87 21.00 -17.72 -24.63
CA GLY A 87 19.77 -17.62 -23.85
C GLY A 87 20.00 -17.77 -22.34
N ILE A 88 19.09 -17.24 -21.53
CA ILE A 88 19.13 -17.37 -20.07
C ILE A 88 18.47 -18.70 -19.66
N ALA A 89 19.16 -19.50 -18.83
CA ALA A 89 18.67 -20.83 -18.45
C ALA A 89 17.49 -20.78 -17.48
N LEU A 90 17.57 -19.95 -16.44
CA LEU A 90 16.57 -19.83 -15.35
C LEU A 90 16.13 -18.37 -15.16
N GLY A 91 15.83 -17.71 -16.27
CA GLY A 91 15.38 -16.32 -16.24
C GLY A 91 13.90 -16.17 -15.90
N PRO A 92 13.49 -14.97 -15.47
CA PRO A 92 12.10 -14.69 -15.20
C PRO A 92 11.24 -14.75 -16.47
N LYS A 93 10.05 -15.30 -16.34
CA LYS A 93 9.01 -15.28 -17.37
C LYS A 93 7.80 -14.51 -16.85
N PRO A 94 6.97 -13.94 -17.74
CA PRO A 94 5.73 -13.30 -17.34
C PRO A 94 4.87 -14.26 -16.51
N ARG A 95 4.39 -13.78 -15.37
CA ARG A 95 3.49 -14.54 -14.50
C ARG A 95 2.58 -13.62 -13.72
N ASP A 96 1.44 -14.13 -13.34
CA ASP A 96 0.55 -13.48 -12.40
C ASP A 96 1.06 -13.66 -10.96
N TYR A 97 1.01 -12.56 -10.20
CA TYR A 97 1.36 -12.51 -8.78
C TYR A 97 0.14 -12.38 -7.89
N HIS A 98 -1.07 -12.46 -8.47
CA HIS A 98 -2.31 -12.27 -7.73
C HIS A 98 -2.46 -13.26 -6.56
N ILE A 99 -2.82 -12.72 -5.39
CA ILE A 99 -3.12 -13.49 -4.18
C ILE A 99 -4.52 -13.13 -3.73
N ASP A 100 -5.40 -14.12 -3.70
CA ASP A 100 -6.74 -13.98 -3.14
C ASP A 100 -6.74 -14.10 -1.62
N MET A 101 -7.59 -13.30 -0.98
CA MET A 101 -7.86 -13.37 0.44
C MET A 101 -9.37 -13.35 0.68
N ASN A 102 -9.84 -14.19 1.60
CA ASN A 102 -11.25 -14.28 1.95
C ASN A 102 -11.78 -12.96 2.53
N LYS A 103 -13.03 -12.61 2.23
CA LYS A 103 -13.68 -11.36 2.69
C LYS A 103 -13.63 -11.20 4.21
N LYS A 104 -13.92 -12.26 4.98
CA LYS A 104 -13.85 -12.24 6.45
C LYS A 104 -12.43 -11.94 6.94
N THR A 105 -11.42 -12.55 6.34
CA THR A 105 -10.01 -12.32 6.69
C THR A 105 -9.58 -10.87 6.38
N LYS A 106 -10.04 -10.29 5.26
CA LYS A 106 -9.81 -8.87 4.92
C LYS A 106 -10.42 -7.93 5.98
N ARG A 107 -11.64 -8.23 6.48
CA ARG A 107 -12.27 -7.44 7.55
C ARG A 107 -11.49 -7.54 8.86
N VAL A 108 -11.11 -8.73 9.29
CA VAL A 108 -10.29 -8.93 10.49
C VAL A 108 -8.98 -8.16 10.39
N ALA A 109 -8.31 -8.19 9.23
CA ALA A 109 -7.09 -7.40 9.00
C ALA A 109 -7.34 -5.89 9.16
N LEU A 110 -8.45 -5.38 8.60
CA LEU A 110 -8.79 -3.96 8.70
C LEU A 110 -9.07 -3.54 10.15
N TYR A 111 -9.87 -4.33 10.88
CA TYR A 111 -10.17 -4.04 12.30
C TYR A 111 -8.89 -4.09 13.14
N SER A 112 -8.04 -5.09 12.94
CA SER A 112 -6.75 -5.18 13.63
C SER A 112 -5.86 -3.95 13.35
N ALA A 113 -5.84 -3.44 12.10
CA ALA A 113 -5.06 -2.25 11.75
C ALA A 113 -5.60 -0.98 12.41
N LEU A 114 -6.92 -0.79 12.42
CA LEU A 114 -7.58 0.35 13.06
C LEU A 114 -7.40 0.32 14.57
N SER A 115 -7.60 -0.84 15.21
CA SER A 115 -7.39 -1.02 16.65
C SER A 115 -5.94 -0.79 17.06
N ALA A 116 -4.98 -1.24 16.27
CA ALA A 116 -3.55 -0.99 16.51
C ALA A 116 -3.23 0.51 16.50
N LYS A 117 -3.83 1.30 15.58
CA LYS A 117 -3.66 2.75 15.52
C LYS A 117 -4.27 3.46 16.73
N VAL A 118 -5.42 2.99 17.21
CA VAL A 118 -6.03 3.52 18.44
C VAL A 118 -5.17 3.20 19.66
N ALA A 119 -4.73 1.95 19.81
CA ALA A 119 -3.89 1.52 20.92
C ALA A 119 -2.53 2.24 20.99
N ALA A 120 -1.95 2.57 19.83
CA ALA A 120 -0.70 3.33 19.73
C ALA A 120 -0.88 4.85 19.97
N GLY A 121 -2.12 5.37 20.01
CA GLY A 121 -2.37 6.81 20.07
C GLY A 121 -2.03 7.55 18.77
N ASP A 122 -2.08 6.84 17.64
CA ASP A 122 -1.77 7.37 16.31
C ASP A 122 -3.01 7.75 15.51
N LEU A 123 -4.21 7.49 16.05
CA LEU A 123 -5.46 7.96 15.50
C LEU A 123 -5.71 9.40 15.96
N ILE A 124 -5.89 10.31 15.02
CA ILE A 124 -6.26 11.71 15.25
C ILE A 124 -7.61 11.98 14.59
N VAL A 125 -8.58 12.39 15.36
CA VAL A 125 -9.91 12.75 14.86
C VAL A 125 -9.99 14.26 14.70
N VAL A 126 -10.29 14.72 13.49
CA VAL A 126 -10.48 16.13 13.18
C VAL A 126 -11.97 16.39 12.97
N ASP A 127 -12.49 17.47 13.53
CA ASP A 127 -13.91 17.79 13.43
C ASP A 127 -14.34 17.94 11.97
N ASP A 128 -13.70 18.83 11.22
CA ASP A 128 -13.93 19.01 9.78
C ASP A 128 -12.61 19.39 9.08
N ILE A 129 -12.41 18.84 7.86
CA ILE A 129 -11.23 19.11 7.04
C ILE A 129 -11.69 19.79 5.77
N LYS A 130 -11.57 21.11 5.71
CA LYS A 130 -11.98 21.93 4.56
C LYS A 130 -10.89 22.87 4.11
N CYS A 131 -10.79 23.05 2.81
CA CYS A 131 -9.94 24.05 2.17
C CYS A 131 -10.78 24.95 1.27
N GLU A 132 -10.63 26.26 1.39
CA GLU A 132 -11.33 27.24 0.53
C GLU A 132 -10.73 27.33 -0.89
N GLY A 133 -9.56 26.71 -1.11
CA GLY A 133 -8.88 26.72 -2.39
C GLY A 133 -7.66 25.79 -2.40
N TYR A 134 -6.99 25.69 -3.55
CA TYR A 134 -5.81 24.84 -3.76
C TYR A 134 -4.57 25.46 -3.11
N LYS A 135 -4.36 25.21 -1.81
CA LYS A 135 -3.23 25.75 -1.04
C LYS A 135 -2.57 24.67 -0.18
N THR A 136 -1.36 24.26 -0.56
CA THR A 136 -0.55 23.30 0.22
C THR A 136 -0.21 23.84 1.61
N LYS A 137 0.02 25.17 1.74
CA LYS A 137 0.36 25.82 3.01
C LYS A 137 -0.69 25.59 4.09
N THR A 138 -1.97 25.61 3.75
CA THR A 138 -3.08 25.35 4.69
C THR A 138 -3.01 23.92 5.23
N MET A 139 -2.79 22.93 4.34
CA MET A 139 -2.66 21.53 4.74
C MET A 139 -1.40 21.28 5.58
N THR A 140 -0.26 21.88 5.19
CA THR A 140 0.98 21.78 5.99
C THR A 140 0.81 22.37 7.37
N ALA A 141 0.18 23.54 7.49
CA ALA A 141 -0.09 24.18 8.79
C ALA A 141 -1.00 23.31 9.67
N MET A 142 -2.06 22.70 9.11
CA MET A 142 -2.91 21.74 9.81
C MET A 142 -2.11 20.54 10.31
N LEU A 143 -1.32 19.90 9.43
CA LEU A 143 -0.53 18.72 9.78
C LEU A 143 0.49 19.01 10.89
N SER A 144 1.15 20.15 10.85
CA SER A 144 2.05 20.58 11.94
C SER A 144 1.29 20.84 13.23
N ALA A 145 0.14 21.47 13.18
CA ALA A 145 -0.69 21.76 14.36
C ALA A 145 -1.18 20.48 15.08
N ILE A 146 -1.50 19.42 14.32
CA ILE A 146 -1.94 18.12 14.88
C ILE A 146 -0.80 17.14 15.12
N GLY A 147 0.48 17.51 14.87
CA GLY A 147 1.65 16.65 15.06
C GLY A 147 1.77 15.51 14.06
N ALA A 148 1.29 15.67 12.83
CA ALA A 148 1.29 14.67 11.76
C ALA A 148 2.23 15.04 10.60
N GLU A 149 3.45 15.51 10.90
CA GLU A 149 4.39 16.09 9.92
C GLU A 149 5.06 15.09 8.97
N LYS A 150 5.14 13.81 9.37
CA LYS A 150 5.84 12.78 8.59
C LYS A 150 4.89 12.11 7.60
N LYS A 151 4.53 10.86 7.88
CA LYS A 151 3.59 10.08 7.05
C LYS A 151 2.19 10.17 7.63
N ALA A 152 1.27 10.80 6.92
CA ALA A 152 -0.12 10.92 7.34
C ALA A 152 -1.07 10.36 6.30
N LEU A 153 -2.03 9.54 6.75
CA LEU A 153 -3.17 9.11 5.94
C LEU A 153 -4.39 9.91 6.38
N ILE A 154 -4.90 10.74 5.46
CA ILE A 154 -6.07 11.59 5.71
C ILE A 154 -7.30 10.92 5.12
N VAL A 155 -8.32 10.65 5.94
CA VAL A 155 -9.57 10.03 5.54
C VAL A 155 -10.71 11.04 5.56
N LEU A 156 -11.36 11.18 4.40
CA LEU A 156 -12.46 12.10 4.19
C LEU A 156 -13.78 11.34 4.07
N PRO A 157 -14.93 11.98 4.41
CA PRO A 157 -16.26 11.40 4.24
C PRO A 157 -16.69 11.35 2.78
N GLU A 158 -16.16 12.23 1.94
CA GLU A 158 -16.40 12.36 0.50
C GLU A 158 -15.17 12.96 -0.19
N VAL A 159 -15.12 12.88 -1.51
CA VAL A 159 -14.00 13.45 -2.26
C VAL A 159 -14.12 14.97 -2.31
N ASP A 160 -13.25 15.67 -1.58
CA ASP A 160 -13.06 17.10 -1.71
C ASP A 160 -11.82 17.39 -2.56
N SER A 161 -12.05 17.96 -3.75
CA SER A 161 -10.98 18.25 -4.71
C SER A 161 -9.98 19.30 -4.19
N PHE A 162 -10.41 20.24 -3.34
CA PHE A 162 -9.52 21.24 -2.76
C PHE A 162 -8.58 20.61 -1.74
N VAL A 163 -9.09 19.74 -0.86
CA VAL A 163 -8.28 19.02 0.12
C VAL A 163 -7.33 18.04 -0.57
N VAL A 164 -7.84 17.21 -1.49
CA VAL A 164 -7.04 16.19 -2.18
C VAL A 164 -5.88 16.83 -2.95
N LYS A 165 -6.12 17.86 -3.76
CA LYS A 165 -5.07 18.52 -4.53
C LYS A 165 -4.12 19.34 -3.66
N SER A 166 -4.59 19.92 -2.55
CA SER A 166 -3.74 20.64 -1.61
C SER A 166 -2.79 19.72 -0.84
N ALA A 167 -3.22 18.48 -0.55
CA ALA A 167 -2.41 17.48 0.14
C ALA A 167 -1.48 16.68 -0.80
N ALA A 168 -1.84 16.51 -2.07
CA ALA A 168 -1.16 15.60 -3.00
C ALA A 168 0.34 15.89 -3.21
N ASN A 169 0.77 17.15 -3.08
CA ASN A 169 2.18 17.54 -3.27
C ASN A 169 3.01 17.46 -1.97
N ILE A 170 2.43 17.09 -0.86
CA ILE A 170 3.15 16.98 0.43
C ILE A 170 3.75 15.57 0.53
N PRO A 171 5.09 15.44 0.64
CA PRO A 171 5.73 14.13 0.75
C PRO A 171 5.22 13.35 1.98
N GLY A 172 4.91 12.07 1.79
CA GLY A 172 4.45 11.19 2.87
C GLY A 172 2.96 11.33 3.24
N VAL A 173 2.23 12.28 2.66
CA VAL A 173 0.80 12.46 2.90
C VAL A 173 -0.01 11.80 1.81
N LYS A 174 -1.01 11.01 2.21
CA LYS A 174 -1.98 10.38 1.32
C LYS A 174 -3.39 10.72 1.76
N THR A 175 -4.25 11.04 0.82
CA THR A 175 -5.69 11.26 1.06
C THR A 175 -6.49 10.09 0.53
N THR A 176 -7.51 9.67 1.25
CA THR A 176 -8.42 8.59 0.86
C THR A 176 -9.84 8.89 1.35
N VAL A 177 -10.80 8.12 0.88
CA VAL A 177 -12.19 8.19 1.33
C VAL A 177 -12.48 6.97 2.22
N TYR A 178 -13.43 7.08 3.12
CA TYR A 178 -13.80 6.05 4.10
C TYR A 178 -14.01 4.65 3.50
N ASN A 179 -14.53 4.54 2.28
CA ASN A 179 -14.81 3.25 1.62
C ASN A 179 -13.59 2.64 0.89
N THR A 180 -12.52 3.41 0.68
CA THR A 180 -11.31 2.96 -0.03
C THR A 180 -10.09 2.78 0.88
N ILE A 181 -10.31 2.83 2.20
CA ILE A 181 -9.24 2.56 3.17
C ILE A 181 -8.73 1.13 3.01
N ASN A 182 -7.42 0.94 3.13
CA ASN A 182 -6.80 -0.37 3.07
C ASN A 182 -5.75 -0.54 4.18
N VAL A 183 -5.48 -1.79 4.54
CA VAL A 183 -4.58 -2.16 5.63
C VAL A 183 -3.16 -1.63 5.41
N TYR A 184 -2.67 -1.69 4.16
CA TYR A 184 -1.31 -1.25 3.84
C TYR A 184 -1.12 0.26 4.10
N ASP A 185 -2.04 1.10 3.62
CA ASP A 185 -1.95 2.54 3.81
C ASP A 185 -2.07 2.94 5.29
N ILE A 186 -2.97 2.28 6.05
CA ILE A 186 -3.11 2.50 7.49
C ILE A 186 -1.80 2.18 8.23
N LEU A 187 -1.19 1.04 7.96
CA LEU A 187 0.05 0.63 8.62
C LEU A 187 1.27 1.44 8.18
N ASN A 188 1.32 1.86 6.91
CA ASN A 188 2.43 2.65 6.36
C ASN A 188 2.43 4.11 6.84
N ALA A 189 1.28 4.64 7.24
CA ALA A 189 1.16 5.99 7.81
C ALA A 189 1.60 5.98 9.28
N ASP A 190 2.36 6.99 9.71
CA ASP A 190 2.68 7.20 11.13
C ASP A 190 1.44 7.70 11.87
N LYS A 191 0.71 8.67 11.31
CA LYS A 191 -0.54 9.19 11.87
C LYS A 191 -1.72 8.93 10.93
N PHE A 192 -2.81 8.47 11.51
CA PHE A 192 -4.08 8.20 10.85
C PHE A 192 -5.07 9.30 11.20
N VAL A 193 -5.25 10.25 10.27
CA VAL A 193 -6.08 11.46 10.47
C VAL A 193 -7.43 11.24 9.81
N VAL A 194 -8.50 11.29 10.60
CA VAL A 194 -9.86 10.99 10.12
C VAL A 194 -10.80 12.14 10.50
N SER A 195 -11.65 12.58 9.58
CA SER A 195 -12.70 13.52 9.93
C SER A 195 -13.80 12.83 10.75
N LYS A 196 -14.42 13.54 11.67
CA LYS A 196 -15.52 13.03 12.50
C LYS A 196 -16.64 12.40 11.66
N ALA A 197 -17.01 13.05 10.56
CA ALA A 197 -18.03 12.53 9.64
C ALA A 197 -17.57 11.24 8.92
N ALA A 198 -16.26 11.07 8.66
CA ALA A 198 -15.75 9.84 8.06
C ALA A 198 -15.75 8.66 9.04
N ILE A 199 -15.55 8.90 10.35
CA ILE A 199 -15.65 7.84 11.37
C ILE A 199 -17.07 7.27 11.40
N ALA A 200 -18.10 8.11 11.44
CA ALA A 200 -19.49 7.65 11.43
C ALA A 200 -19.80 6.78 10.19
N LYS A 201 -19.30 7.19 9.01
CA LYS A 201 -19.43 6.39 7.77
C LYS A 201 -18.64 5.09 7.81
N ILE A 202 -17.44 5.07 8.44
CA ILE A 202 -16.64 3.85 8.63
C ILE A 202 -17.42 2.86 9.52
N GLU A 203 -18.00 3.33 10.61
CA GLU A 203 -18.80 2.49 11.50
C GLU A 203 -20.04 1.94 10.82
N GLU A 204 -20.74 2.73 10.02
CA GLU A 204 -21.90 2.29 9.25
C GLU A 204 -21.57 1.18 8.23
N VAL A 205 -20.45 1.31 7.51
CA VAL A 205 -20.08 0.38 6.42
C VAL A 205 -19.42 -0.91 6.92
N PHE A 206 -18.66 -0.81 8.00
CA PHE A 206 -17.85 -1.93 8.50
C PHE A 206 -18.40 -2.57 9.80
N ALA A 207 -19.44 -2.06 10.40
CA ALA A 207 -20.09 -2.67 11.59
C ALA A 207 -20.78 -4.00 11.30
#